data_6598cfe71f71e622d6cc5992e225b966
#
_entry.id   6598cfe71f71e622d6cc5992e225b966
#
_cell.length_a   1.000
_cell.length_b   1.000
_cell.length_c   1.000
_cell.angle_alpha   90.00
_cell.angle_beta   90.00
_cell.angle_gamma   90.00
#
_symmetry.space_group_name_H-M   'P 1'
#
loop_
_entity.id
_entity.type
_entity.pdbx_description
1 polymer ?
#
loop_
_entity_poly.entity_id
_entity_poly.type
_entity_poly.pdbx_seq_one_letter_code
_entity_poly.pdbx_strand_id
1 'polypeptide(L)'
;THSAAKPSSAEPTRRLAVSQTPPLVHGVVPLSREMPPQNLMPVPDKPGTWTPPYEEPAWIAIWQNRKFDIVVLVIGLAVLSFVLIFQDWLARHPTALTRLRNGFHVYTLFFIGWWGLAQLSVINVLTFVGSVMQGFRWENFLIDPMLFILWGFVAVTLLLWGRGVYCGWLCPFGALQELILLAARRLKLPEMEFSDAVHERLVALKYIILILLFGLSLQSIVDAASYAEVEPFKTVISMRFQREWHYVAYAVALIGIAAINRKFYCKYLCPLGAALSIPGRFRLFEWWLRRRKECGKPCQVCAHQCSVRAIRPTGEINAN
;
A
#
# COMPACT_ATOMS: atom_id res chain seq x y z
N THR A 1 53.45 -33.30 59.00
CA THR A 1 54.59 -33.37 58.02
C THR A 1 54.04 -33.17 56.60
N HIS A 2 54.33 -31.97 56.14
CA HIS A 2 54.74 -31.54 54.80
C HIS A 2 54.32 -32.34 53.56
N SER A 3 53.65 -31.71 52.62
CA SER A 3 54.33 -31.23 51.41
C SER A 3 53.39 -30.40 50.52
N ALA A 4 53.89 -29.26 50.13
CA ALA A 4 53.30 -28.35 49.16
C ALA A 4 53.40 -28.91 47.73
N ALA A 5 52.33 -28.73 46.93
CA ALA A 5 52.38 -28.88 45.50
C ALA A 5 51.77 -27.62 44.80
N LYS A 6 52.54 -27.12 43.92
CA LYS A 6 52.51 -25.90 43.11
C LYS A 6 51.34 -25.85 42.17
N PRO A 7 50.72 -24.69 41.83
CA PRO A 7 49.62 -24.58 40.91
C PRO A 7 50.10 -24.66 39.46
N SER A 8 49.42 -25.49 38.68
CA SER A 8 49.53 -25.57 37.21
C SER A 8 48.73 -24.48 36.55
N SER A 9 49.37 -23.89 35.54
CA SER A 9 48.93 -22.82 34.65
C SER A 9 47.56 -23.09 34.02
N ALA A 10 46.61 -22.19 34.25
CA ALA A 10 45.32 -22.17 33.54
C ALA A 10 45.51 -21.61 32.13
N GLU A 11 45.16 -22.41 31.18
CA GLU A 11 44.98 -22.08 29.76
C GLU A 11 43.75 -21.19 29.56
N PRO A 12 43.82 -20.08 28.80
CA PRO A 12 42.64 -19.20 28.59
C PRO A 12 41.68 -19.85 27.57
N THR A 13 40.56 -20.30 28.07
CA THR A 13 39.43 -20.73 27.25
C THR A 13 38.99 -19.60 26.31
N ARG A 14 39.28 -19.80 25.05
CA ARG A 14 38.84 -18.95 23.92
C ARG A 14 37.33 -19.04 23.83
N ARG A 15 36.59 -18.09 24.40
CA ARG A 15 35.16 -17.93 24.17
C ARG A 15 34.97 -17.54 22.70
N LEU A 16 34.43 -18.46 21.94
CA LEU A 16 33.89 -18.16 20.62
C LEU A 16 32.74 -17.18 20.82
N ALA A 17 32.99 -15.94 20.44
CA ALA A 17 31.91 -14.96 20.28
C ALA A 17 30.99 -15.46 19.15
N VAL A 18 29.84 -15.98 19.54
CA VAL A 18 28.76 -16.22 18.59
C VAL A 18 28.30 -14.86 18.11
N SER A 19 28.70 -14.54 16.88
CA SER A 19 28.20 -13.40 16.13
C SER A 19 26.69 -13.58 15.94
N GLN A 20 25.88 -12.95 16.76
CA GLN A 20 24.46 -12.80 16.51
C GLN A 20 24.29 -11.78 15.38
N THR A 21 24.24 -12.26 14.16
CA THR A 21 23.73 -11.44 13.04
C THR A 21 22.25 -11.18 13.30
N PRO A 22 21.80 -9.92 13.36
CA PRO A 22 20.37 -9.63 13.46
C PRO A 22 19.69 -10.10 12.17
N PRO A 23 18.44 -10.58 12.24
CA PRO A 23 17.71 -11.04 11.06
C PRO A 23 17.55 -9.88 10.08
N LEU A 24 17.96 -10.11 8.84
CA LEU A 24 17.79 -9.21 7.70
C LEU A 24 16.30 -8.90 7.52
N VAL A 25 15.88 -7.70 7.90
CA VAL A 25 14.60 -7.15 7.50
C VAL A 25 14.73 -6.82 6.02
N HIS A 26 14.14 -7.65 5.17
CA HIS A 26 14.16 -7.48 3.72
C HIS A 26 13.52 -6.15 3.34
N GLY A 27 14.30 -5.29 2.72
CA GLY A 27 13.86 -4.02 2.12
C GLY A 27 14.62 -2.78 2.58
N VAL A 28 15.44 -2.88 3.62
CA VAL A 28 16.41 -1.85 3.94
C VAL A 28 17.75 -2.35 3.44
N VAL A 29 18.25 -1.78 2.34
CA VAL A 29 19.67 -1.89 1.99
C VAL A 29 20.41 -1.44 3.25
N PRO A 30 21.22 -2.28 3.91
CA PRO A 30 22.03 -1.80 4.99
C PRO A 30 22.99 -0.80 4.33
N LEU A 31 22.80 0.47 4.60
CA LEU A 31 23.85 1.45 4.51
C LEU A 31 24.86 1.04 5.60
N SER A 32 25.66 -0.01 5.33
CA SER A 32 26.95 -0.20 5.96
C SER A 32 27.79 0.95 5.45
N ARG A 33 27.55 2.10 6.06
CA ARG A 33 28.46 3.23 6.02
C ARG A 33 29.70 2.73 6.74
N GLU A 34 30.62 2.12 6.01
CA GLU A 34 32.01 2.11 6.46
C GLU A 34 32.35 3.59 6.66
N MET A 35 32.39 4.01 7.92
CA MET A 35 32.93 5.33 8.23
C MET A 35 34.32 5.37 7.62
N PRO A 36 34.58 6.31 6.69
CA PRO A 36 35.94 6.45 6.17
C PRO A 36 36.88 6.60 7.37
N PRO A 37 38.05 5.96 7.34
CA PRO A 37 38.97 5.99 8.45
C PRO A 37 39.21 7.46 8.84
N GLN A 38 39.12 7.77 10.13
CA GLN A 38 39.12 9.14 10.69
C GLN A 38 40.34 9.98 10.28
N ASN A 39 41.40 9.34 9.76
CA ASN A 39 42.61 9.96 9.22
C ASN A 39 42.45 10.57 7.83
N LEU A 40 41.29 10.43 7.15
CA LEU A 40 41.01 11.09 5.87
C LEU A 40 40.15 12.36 6.01
N MET A 41 39.79 12.77 7.23
CA MET A 41 39.15 14.07 7.42
C MET A 41 40.20 15.18 7.19
N PRO A 42 40.00 16.09 6.24
CA PRO A 42 40.87 17.22 6.08
C PRO A 42 40.86 18.03 7.37
N VAL A 43 42.03 18.18 7.99
CA VAL A 43 42.21 19.04 9.16
C VAL A 43 41.98 20.49 8.71
N PRO A 44 41.08 21.24 9.34
CA PRO A 44 40.82 22.62 8.93
C PRO A 44 42.10 23.49 9.15
N ASP A 45 42.48 24.21 8.12
CA ASP A 45 43.64 25.09 8.13
C ASP A 45 43.55 26.27 9.14
N LYS A 46 42.34 26.51 9.65
CA LYS A 46 42.07 27.57 10.65
C LYS A 46 41.03 27.10 11.68
N PRO A 47 41.28 27.32 12.99
CA PRO A 47 40.27 27.02 14.02
C PRO A 47 39.04 27.91 13.82
N GLY A 48 37.86 27.31 13.65
CA GLY A 48 36.58 27.99 13.55
C GLY A 48 35.93 28.05 12.17
N THR A 49 36.58 27.55 11.09
CA THR A 49 36.05 27.61 9.72
C THR A 49 35.62 26.24 9.13
N TRP A 50 35.58 25.17 9.96
CA TRP A 50 35.13 23.88 9.45
C TRP A 50 33.59 23.87 9.32
N THR A 51 33.11 24.10 8.12
CA THR A 51 31.75 23.74 7.75
C THR A 51 31.78 22.31 7.20
N PRO A 52 31.05 21.35 7.77
CA PRO A 52 30.96 20.03 7.17
C PRO A 52 30.52 20.18 5.70
N PRO A 53 31.15 19.45 4.77
CA PRO A 53 30.69 19.49 3.39
C PRO A 53 29.18 19.22 3.39
N TYR A 54 28.42 20.12 2.74
CA TYR A 54 26.97 19.97 2.61
C TYR A 54 26.69 18.64 1.89
N GLU A 55 26.36 17.62 2.66
CA GLU A 55 25.89 16.35 2.09
C GLU A 55 24.49 16.61 1.56
N GLU A 56 24.34 16.59 0.24
CA GLU A 56 23.02 16.68 -0.38
C GLU A 56 22.12 15.59 0.23
N PRO A 57 20.87 15.93 0.62
CA PRO A 57 19.98 14.95 1.21
C PRO A 57 19.77 13.77 0.25
N ALA A 58 19.90 12.56 0.77
CA ALA A 58 19.89 11.30 -0.03
C ALA A 58 18.66 11.17 -0.95
N TRP A 59 17.54 11.80 -0.61
CA TRP A 59 16.34 11.79 -1.44
C TRP A 59 16.54 12.46 -2.80
N ILE A 60 17.40 13.51 -2.92
CA ILE A 60 17.65 14.20 -4.19
C ILE A 60 18.25 13.25 -5.21
N ALA A 61 19.28 12.48 -4.80
CA ALA A 61 19.93 11.50 -5.68
C ALA A 61 18.94 10.40 -6.14
N ILE A 62 18.06 9.93 -5.25
CA ILE A 62 17.03 8.93 -5.57
C ILE A 62 16.03 9.49 -6.59
N TRP A 63 15.57 10.73 -6.43
CA TRP A 63 14.66 11.38 -7.37
C TRP A 63 15.28 11.55 -8.75
N GLN A 64 16.57 11.89 -8.79
CA GLN A 64 17.30 12.02 -10.06
C GLN A 64 17.46 10.69 -10.78
N ASN A 65 17.74 9.62 -10.06
CA ASN A 65 17.89 8.28 -10.65
C ASN A 65 16.57 7.68 -11.14
N ARG A 66 15.44 8.05 -10.54
CA ARG A 66 14.10 7.51 -10.89
C ARG A 66 13.26 8.45 -11.78
N LYS A 67 13.88 9.40 -12.48
CA LYS A 67 13.16 10.37 -13.34
C LYS A 67 12.25 9.72 -14.36
N PHE A 68 12.69 8.65 -15.00
CA PHE A 68 11.90 7.92 -15.99
C PHE A 68 10.64 7.33 -15.35
N ASP A 69 10.77 6.69 -14.21
CA ASP A 69 9.65 6.07 -13.48
C ASP A 69 8.63 7.14 -13.05
N ILE A 70 9.13 8.28 -12.58
CA ILE A 70 8.30 9.43 -12.19
C ILE A 70 7.51 9.96 -13.38
N VAL A 71 8.15 10.13 -14.54
CA VAL A 71 7.47 10.63 -15.75
C VAL A 71 6.36 9.67 -16.18
N VAL A 72 6.63 8.37 -16.23
CA VAL A 72 5.63 7.36 -16.60
C VAL A 72 4.47 7.32 -15.61
N LEU A 73 4.76 7.46 -14.30
CA LEU A 73 3.73 7.55 -13.27
C LEU A 73 2.85 8.79 -13.48
N VAL A 74 3.47 9.96 -13.65
CA VAL A 74 2.74 11.23 -13.83
C VAL A 74 1.86 11.19 -15.08
N ILE A 75 2.34 10.61 -16.18
CA ILE A 75 1.52 10.40 -17.38
C ILE A 75 0.31 9.50 -17.07
N GLY A 76 0.52 8.39 -16.36
CA GLY A 76 -0.58 7.51 -15.96
C GLY A 76 -1.61 8.23 -15.07
N LEU A 77 -1.15 9.03 -14.11
CA LEU A 77 -2.04 9.83 -13.25
C LEU A 77 -2.77 10.93 -14.03
N ALA A 78 -2.12 11.54 -15.03
CA ALA A 78 -2.74 12.52 -15.91
C ALA A 78 -3.85 11.89 -16.78
N VAL A 79 -3.61 10.70 -17.34
CA VAL A 79 -4.63 9.92 -18.05
C VAL A 79 -5.81 9.59 -17.15
N LEU A 80 -5.54 9.16 -15.92
CA LEU A 80 -6.60 8.89 -14.94
C LEU A 80 -7.38 10.16 -14.59
N SER A 81 -6.71 11.28 -14.38
CA SER A 81 -7.36 12.57 -14.14
C SER A 81 -8.27 12.98 -15.30
N PHE A 82 -7.80 12.80 -16.53
CA PHE A 82 -8.62 13.03 -17.72
C PHE A 82 -9.87 12.16 -17.73
N VAL A 83 -9.74 10.86 -17.42
CA VAL A 83 -10.90 9.93 -17.32
C VAL A 83 -11.89 10.39 -16.25
N LEU A 84 -11.40 10.85 -15.10
CA LEU A 84 -12.26 11.29 -13.99
C LEU A 84 -12.99 12.60 -14.31
N ILE A 85 -12.35 13.53 -15.01
CA ILE A 85 -12.94 14.82 -15.39
C ILE A 85 -13.97 14.62 -16.50
N PHE A 86 -13.63 13.82 -17.53
CA PHE A 86 -14.48 13.58 -18.70
C PHE A 86 -15.34 12.32 -18.59
N GLN A 87 -15.63 11.87 -17.35
CA GLN A 87 -16.39 10.64 -17.11
C GLN A 87 -17.75 10.61 -17.80
N ASP A 88 -18.47 11.75 -17.88
CA ASP A 88 -19.78 11.83 -18.51
C ASP A 88 -19.73 11.57 -20.01
N TRP A 89 -18.70 12.08 -20.70
CA TRP A 89 -18.47 11.82 -22.10
C TRP A 89 -18.07 10.36 -22.36
N LEU A 90 -17.18 9.84 -21.51
CA LEU A 90 -16.68 8.47 -21.61
C LEU A 90 -17.78 7.43 -21.29
N ALA A 91 -18.73 7.76 -20.42
CA ALA A 91 -19.87 6.91 -20.09
C ALA A 91 -20.82 6.71 -21.27
N ARG A 92 -20.83 7.61 -22.27
CA ARG A 92 -21.58 7.46 -23.52
C ARG A 92 -20.98 6.38 -24.43
N HIS A 93 -19.70 6.01 -24.21
CA HIS A 93 -18.97 5.00 -24.98
C HIS A 93 -18.52 3.85 -24.05
N PRO A 94 -19.43 2.96 -23.62
CA PRO A 94 -19.15 1.95 -22.59
C PRO A 94 -18.08 0.94 -23.00
N THR A 95 -17.96 0.63 -24.27
CA THR A 95 -16.93 -0.28 -24.80
C THR A 95 -15.52 0.33 -24.71
N ALA A 96 -15.38 1.62 -25.03
CA ALA A 96 -14.13 2.34 -24.92
C ALA A 96 -13.68 2.47 -23.45
N LEU A 97 -14.62 2.82 -22.56
CA LEU A 97 -14.38 2.91 -21.13
C LEU A 97 -13.92 1.56 -20.55
N THR A 98 -14.56 0.45 -20.93
CA THR A 98 -14.20 -0.88 -20.45
C THR A 98 -12.79 -1.28 -20.92
N ARG A 99 -12.45 -1.03 -22.19
CA ARG A 99 -11.10 -1.31 -22.73
C ARG A 99 -10.04 -0.47 -22.02
N LEU A 100 -10.29 0.83 -21.87
CA LEU A 100 -9.40 1.76 -21.18
C LEU A 100 -9.18 1.33 -19.72
N ARG A 101 -10.24 0.97 -19.01
CA ARG A 101 -10.18 0.49 -17.63
C ARG A 101 -9.35 -0.80 -17.51
N ASN A 102 -9.57 -1.77 -18.39
CA ASN A 102 -8.80 -3.01 -18.38
C ASN A 102 -7.33 -2.76 -18.70
N GLY A 103 -7.01 -1.92 -19.67
CA GLY A 103 -5.65 -1.50 -19.98
C GLY A 103 -4.98 -0.77 -18.80
N PHE A 104 -5.74 0.09 -18.13
CA PHE A 104 -5.24 0.79 -16.95
C PHE A 104 -4.98 -0.17 -15.78
N HIS A 105 -5.79 -1.21 -15.60
CA HIS A 105 -5.53 -2.23 -14.57
C HIS A 105 -4.24 -3.02 -14.87
N VAL A 106 -3.97 -3.32 -16.14
CA VAL A 106 -2.69 -3.94 -16.53
C VAL A 106 -1.53 -3.01 -16.23
N TYR A 107 -1.62 -1.73 -16.60
CA TYR A 107 -0.62 -0.72 -16.26
C TYR A 107 -0.40 -0.61 -14.75
N THR A 108 -1.47 -0.54 -13.97
CA THR A 108 -1.40 -0.45 -12.50
C THR A 108 -0.72 -1.65 -11.88
N LEU A 109 -1.06 -2.87 -12.32
CA LEU A 109 -0.48 -4.09 -11.79
C LEU A 109 1.02 -4.20 -12.11
N PHE A 110 1.38 -4.02 -13.38
CA PHE A 110 2.76 -4.25 -13.83
C PHE A 110 3.68 -3.06 -13.52
N PHE A 111 3.24 -1.83 -13.82
CA PHE A 111 4.09 -0.66 -13.62
C PHE A 111 4.05 -0.14 -12.18
N ILE A 112 2.87 0.18 -11.64
CA ILE A 112 2.77 0.72 -10.27
C ILE A 112 3.08 -0.36 -9.24
N GLY A 113 2.57 -1.60 -9.45
CA GLY A 113 2.74 -2.71 -8.52
C GLY A 113 4.14 -3.33 -8.60
N TRP A 114 4.42 -4.04 -9.67
CA TRP A 114 5.62 -4.89 -9.76
C TRP A 114 6.90 -4.15 -10.11
N TRP A 115 6.83 -3.08 -10.90
CA TRP A 115 8.01 -2.29 -11.25
C TRP A 115 8.27 -1.20 -10.21
N GLY A 116 7.30 -0.33 -9.98
CA GLY A 116 7.42 0.82 -9.08
C GLY A 116 7.35 0.49 -7.60
N LEU A 117 6.81 -0.69 -7.24
CA LEU A 117 6.56 -1.13 -5.85
C LEU A 117 5.76 -0.10 -5.02
N ALA A 118 4.99 0.77 -5.70
CA ALA A 118 4.27 1.88 -5.10
C ALA A 118 2.88 1.45 -4.59
N GLN A 119 2.81 0.31 -3.90
CA GLN A 119 1.58 -0.18 -3.27
C GLN A 119 1.38 0.51 -1.93
N LEU A 120 0.29 1.28 -1.80
CA LEU A 120 -0.13 1.80 -0.49
C LEU A 120 -0.60 0.66 0.41
N SER A 121 -0.12 0.70 1.66
CA SER A 121 -0.49 -0.20 2.76
C SER A 121 -1.12 0.59 3.89
N VAL A 122 -1.86 -0.10 4.78
CA VAL A 122 -2.37 0.51 6.01
C VAL A 122 -1.22 1.05 6.86
N ILE A 123 -0.05 0.41 6.84
CA ILE A 123 1.12 0.85 7.60
C ILE A 123 1.56 2.26 7.16
N ASN A 124 1.51 2.58 5.88
CA ASN A 124 1.84 3.93 5.40
C ASN A 124 0.91 4.99 6.00
N VAL A 125 -0.39 4.67 6.14
CA VAL A 125 -1.37 5.55 6.79
C VAL A 125 -1.08 5.67 8.29
N LEU A 126 -0.80 4.56 8.98
CA LEU A 126 -0.48 4.55 10.41
C LEU A 126 0.83 5.30 10.70
N THR A 127 1.86 5.11 9.86
CA THR A 127 3.13 5.84 9.97
C THR A 127 2.92 7.35 9.75
N PHE A 128 2.08 7.73 8.80
CA PHE A 128 1.74 9.14 8.58
C PHE A 128 1.06 9.74 9.82
N VAL A 129 0.03 9.08 10.36
CA VAL A 129 -0.67 9.54 11.56
C VAL A 129 0.30 9.62 12.76
N GLY A 130 1.14 8.60 12.96
CA GLY A 130 2.16 8.58 14.01
C GLY A 130 3.17 9.72 13.86
N SER A 131 3.62 10.01 12.64
CA SER A 131 4.55 11.11 12.36
C SER A 131 3.95 12.47 12.68
N VAL A 132 2.67 12.68 12.38
CA VAL A 132 1.96 13.92 12.73
C VAL A 132 1.90 14.11 14.25
N MET A 133 1.78 13.04 15.02
CA MET A 133 1.72 13.09 16.49
C MET A 133 3.09 13.27 17.16
N GLN A 134 4.18 12.76 16.55
CA GLN A 134 5.52 12.69 17.16
C GLN A 134 6.52 13.73 16.60
N GLY A 135 6.09 14.59 15.69
CA GLY A 135 6.95 15.54 15.00
C GLY A 135 7.21 15.14 13.54
N PHE A 136 6.52 15.83 12.67
CA PHE A 136 6.50 15.53 11.24
C PHE A 136 7.82 15.90 10.56
N ARG A 137 8.47 14.94 9.88
CA ARG A 137 9.69 15.13 9.10
C ARG A 137 9.43 14.73 7.65
N TRP A 138 9.49 15.69 6.75
CA TRP A 138 9.27 15.48 5.31
C TRP A 138 10.27 14.52 4.68
N GLU A 139 11.51 14.51 5.15
CA GLU A 139 12.58 13.69 4.62
C GLU A 139 12.24 12.20 4.56
N ASN A 140 11.55 11.70 5.58
CA ASN A 140 11.15 10.28 5.66
C ASN A 140 10.17 9.87 4.55
N PHE A 141 9.36 10.81 4.07
CA PHE A 141 8.37 10.55 3.01
C PHE A 141 8.94 10.78 1.62
N LEU A 142 9.96 11.64 1.48
CA LEU A 142 10.61 11.95 0.20
C LEU A 142 11.58 10.87 -0.27
N ILE A 143 11.91 9.88 0.56
CA ILE A 143 12.82 8.78 0.20
C ILE A 143 12.28 7.96 -0.97
N ASP A 144 10.95 7.71 -1.02
CA ASP A 144 10.33 7.00 -2.14
C ASP A 144 9.47 7.96 -3.00
N PRO A 145 10.00 8.45 -4.14
CA PRO A 145 9.30 9.41 -4.98
C PRO A 145 8.00 8.86 -5.58
N MET A 146 7.98 7.57 -5.93
CA MET A 146 6.81 6.93 -6.53
C MET A 146 5.65 6.87 -5.54
N LEU A 147 5.95 6.43 -4.31
CA LEU A 147 4.96 6.35 -3.25
C LEU A 147 4.48 7.74 -2.82
N PHE A 148 5.39 8.71 -2.72
CA PHE A 148 5.06 10.08 -2.34
C PHE A 148 4.11 10.77 -3.33
N ILE A 149 4.40 10.68 -4.63
CA ILE A 149 3.55 11.26 -5.68
C ILE A 149 2.18 10.57 -5.71
N LEU A 150 2.18 9.23 -5.61
CA LEU A 150 0.94 8.46 -5.57
C LEU A 150 0.09 8.83 -4.34
N TRP A 151 0.72 8.99 -3.18
CA TRP A 151 0.05 9.35 -1.94
C TRP A 151 -0.59 10.75 -2.02
N GLY A 152 0.16 11.73 -2.54
CA GLY A 152 -0.35 13.08 -2.80
C GLY A 152 -1.55 13.08 -3.75
N PHE A 153 -1.46 12.34 -4.85
CA PHE A 153 -2.56 12.20 -5.80
C PHE A 153 -3.79 11.54 -5.15
N VAL A 154 -3.58 10.47 -4.38
CA VAL A 154 -4.67 9.78 -3.67
C VAL A 154 -5.32 10.69 -2.64
N ALA A 155 -4.56 11.50 -1.89
CA ALA A 155 -5.10 12.45 -0.94
C ALA A 155 -6.03 13.47 -1.62
N VAL A 156 -5.60 14.06 -2.73
CA VAL A 156 -6.42 15.01 -3.50
C VAL A 156 -7.67 14.33 -4.07
N THR A 157 -7.53 13.18 -4.72
CA THR A 157 -8.67 12.47 -5.33
C THR A 157 -9.63 11.92 -4.29
N LEU A 158 -9.16 11.59 -3.10
CA LEU A 158 -9.99 11.15 -1.98
C LEU A 158 -10.97 12.25 -1.52
N LEU A 159 -10.49 13.50 -1.48
CA LEU A 159 -11.31 14.65 -1.13
C LEU A 159 -12.29 15.06 -2.24
N LEU A 160 -11.89 14.87 -3.51
CA LEU A 160 -12.70 15.25 -4.68
C LEU A 160 -13.72 14.16 -5.06
N TRP A 161 -13.29 12.93 -5.20
CA TRP A 161 -14.09 11.79 -5.71
C TRP A 161 -14.31 10.67 -4.69
N GLY A 162 -13.58 10.68 -3.57
CA GLY A 162 -13.62 9.65 -2.55
C GLY A 162 -12.72 8.44 -2.88
N ARG A 163 -12.73 7.46 -1.99
CA ARG A 163 -11.85 6.26 -2.03
C ARG A 163 -11.93 5.41 -3.29
N GLY A 164 -13.00 5.55 -4.06
CA GLY A 164 -13.23 4.75 -5.27
C GLY A 164 -12.15 4.90 -6.33
N VAL A 165 -11.48 6.04 -6.37
CA VAL A 165 -10.39 6.29 -7.33
C VAL A 165 -9.20 5.39 -7.03
N TYR A 166 -8.71 5.37 -5.80
CA TYR A 166 -7.60 4.49 -5.43
C TYR A 166 -7.97 3.01 -5.52
N CYS A 167 -9.02 2.59 -4.82
CA CYS A 167 -9.43 1.19 -4.76
C CYS A 167 -9.95 0.63 -6.10
N GLY A 168 -10.44 1.50 -6.98
CA GLY A 168 -11.00 1.12 -8.28
C GLY A 168 -10.01 1.14 -9.43
N TRP A 169 -8.94 1.94 -9.36
CA TRP A 169 -8.03 2.18 -10.48
C TRP A 169 -6.56 2.02 -10.14
N LEU A 170 -6.10 2.56 -8.99
CA LEU A 170 -4.68 2.69 -8.66
C LEU A 170 -4.14 1.59 -7.74
N CYS A 171 -5.01 0.82 -7.07
CA CYS A 171 -4.55 -0.25 -6.19
C CYS A 171 -4.10 -1.48 -7.03
N PRO A 172 -2.80 -1.86 -7.01
CA PRO A 172 -2.30 -3.00 -7.80
C PRO A 172 -2.97 -4.32 -7.43
N PHE A 173 -3.20 -4.57 -6.15
CA PHE A 173 -3.91 -5.77 -5.71
C PHE A 173 -5.39 -5.76 -6.11
N GLY A 174 -6.03 -4.58 -6.10
CA GLY A 174 -7.39 -4.40 -6.61
C GLY A 174 -7.49 -4.64 -8.10
N ALA A 175 -6.49 -4.18 -8.87
CA ALA A 175 -6.37 -4.43 -10.30
C ALA A 175 -6.16 -5.93 -10.61
N LEU A 176 -5.30 -6.62 -9.83
CA LEU A 176 -5.10 -8.06 -9.93
C LEU A 176 -6.41 -8.84 -9.75
N GLN A 177 -7.20 -8.53 -8.70
CA GLN A 177 -8.49 -9.19 -8.47
C GLN A 177 -9.47 -8.97 -9.63
N GLU A 178 -9.50 -7.76 -10.21
CA GLU A 178 -10.39 -7.47 -11.35
C GLU A 178 -9.94 -8.21 -12.62
N LEU A 179 -8.63 -8.31 -12.88
CA LEU A 179 -8.10 -9.07 -14.02
C LEU A 179 -8.34 -10.57 -13.86
N ILE A 180 -8.21 -11.12 -12.65
CA ILE A 180 -8.52 -12.53 -12.36
C ILE A 180 -10.01 -12.81 -12.56
N LEU A 181 -10.89 -11.92 -12.08
CA LEU A 181 -12.32 -12.05 -12.33
C LEU A 181 -12.65 -12.01 -13.83
N LEU A 182 -11.98 -11.14 -14.59
CA LEU A 182 -12.15 -11.07 -16.03
C LEU A 182 -11.74 -12.40 -16.71
N ALA A 183 -10.65 -13.02 -16.26
CA ALA A 183 -10.23 -14.33 -16.73
C ALA A 183 -11.21 -15.42 -16.30
N ALA A 184 -11.70 -15.39 -15.05
CA ALA A 184 -12.68 -16.34 -14.52
C ALA A 184 -14.01 -16.29 -15.32
N ARG A 185 -14.47 -15.08 -15.67
CA ARG A 185 -15.66 -14.91 -16.54
C ARG A 185 -15.47 -15.50 -17.93
N ARG A 186 -14.28 -15.40 -18.51
CA ARG A 186 -13.95 -16.04 -19.80
C ARG A 186 -13.98 -17.57 -19.69
N LEU A 187 -13.57 -18.11 -18.53
CA LEU A 187 -13.64 -19.53 -18.21
C LEU A 187 -15.03 -19.99 -17.76
N LYS A 188 -16.03 -19.08 -17.75
CA LYS A 188 -17.43 -19.32 -17.32
C LYS A 188 -17.55 -19.86 -15.89
N LEU A 189 -16.66 -19.46 -14.99
CA LEU A 189 -16.75 -19.80 -13.57
C LEU A 189 -17.97 -19.08 -12.96
N PRO A 190 -18.71 -19.75 -12.03
CA PRO A 190 -19.87 -19.15 -11.39
C PRO A 190 -19.43 -18.00 -10.46
N GLU A 191 -20.11 -16.86 -10.57
CA GLU A 191 -19.94 -15.78 -9.61
C GLU A 191 -20.89 -16.02 -8.42
N MET A 192 -20.34 -16.08 -7.23
CA MET A 192 -21.10 -16.24 -5.99
C MET A 192 -21.04 -14.96 -5.18
N GLU A 193 -22.18 -14.42 -4.83
CA GLU A 193 -22.27 -13.27 -3.93
C GLU A 193 -23.04 -13.65 -2.66
N PHE A 194 -22.58 -13.12 -1.53
CA PHE A 194 -23.25 -13.36 -0.25
C PHE A 194 -24.58 -12.64 -0.19
N SER A 195 -25.52 -13.14 0.65
CA SER A 195 -26.76 -12.43 0.96
C SER A 195 -26.48 -11.08 1.61
N ASP A 196 -27.40 -10.13 1.50
CA ASP A 196 -27.20 -8.75 1.99
C ASP A 196 -26.94 -8.72 3.50
N ALA A 197 -27.59 -9.58 4.29
CA ALA A 197 -27.38 -9.68 5.74
C ALA A 197 -25.94 -10.14 6.09
N VAL A 198 -25.39 -11.09 5.35
CA VAL A 198 -24.01 -11.58 5.53
C VAL A 198 -23.03 -10.52 5.04
N HIS A 199 -23.31 -9.87 3.93
CA HIS A 199 -22.49 -8.79 3.38
C HIS A 199 -22.31 -7.64 4.37
N GLU A 200 -23.37 -7.14 4.98
CA GLU A 200 -23.31 -6.04 5.94
C GLU A 200 -22.49 -6.39 7.19
N ARG A 201 -22.61 -7.63 7.69
CA ARG A 201 -21.81 -8.11 8.83
C ARG A 201 -20.33 -8.25 8.47
N LEU A 202 -20.02 -8.82 7.31
CA LEU A 202 -18.64 -9.03 6.86
C LEU A 202 -17.92 -7.70 6.56
N VAL A 203 -18.64 -6.67 6.09
CA VAL A 203 -18.05 -5.34 5.87
C VAL A 203 -17.52 -4.73 7.16
N ALA A 204 -18.12 -5.04 8.33
CA ALA A 204 -17.63 -4.55 9.62
C ALA A 204 -16.25 -5.10 9.98
N LEU A 205 -15.88 -6.30 9.49
CA LEU A 205 -14.62 -6.96 9.82
C LEU A 205 -13.38 -6.13 9.46
N LYS A 206 -13.38 -5.45 8.30
CA LYS A 206 -12.26 -4.59 7.89
C LYS A 206 -12.03 -3.42 8.86
N TYR A 207 -13.09 -2.90 9.51
CA TYR A 207 -12.97 -1.83 10.50
C TYR A 207 -12.43 -2.36 11.82
N ILE A 208 -12.84 -3.57 12.21
CA ILE A 208 -12.29 -4.24 13.40
C ILE A 208 -10.78 -4.46 13.22
N ILE A 209 -10.37 -4.98 12.06
CA ILE A 209 -8.93 -5.17 11.73
C ILE A 209 -8.20 -3.83 11.77
N LEU A 210 -8.78 -2.76 11.21
CA LEU A 210 -8.18 -1.42 11.23
C LEU A 210 -7.99 -0.91 12.67
N ILE A 211 -9.01 -1.03 13.53
CA ILE A 211 -8.96 -0.57 14.93
C ILE A 211 -7.90 -1.35 15.71
N LEU A 212 -7.80 -2.66 15.49
CA LEU A 212 -6.78 -3.49 16.13
C LEU A 212 -5.37 -3.08 15.71
N LEU A 213 -5.14 -2.90 14.40
CA LEU A 213 -3.84 -2.45 13.88
C LEU A 213 -3.50 -1.03 14.34
N PHE A 214 -4.49 -0.14 14.41
CA PHE A 214 -4.29 1.20 14.95
C PHE A 214 -3.91 1.17 16.43
N GLY A 215 -4.61 0.38 17.24
CA GLY A 215 -4.28 0.20 18.66
C GLY A 215 -2.86 -0.36 18.88
N LEU A 216 -2.44 -1.32 18.07
CA LEU A 216 -1.07 -1.85 18.10
C LEU A 216 -0.04 -0.80 17.67
N SER A 217 -0.36 0.02 16.65
CA SER A 217 0.56 1.06 16.16
C SER A 217 0.84 2.17 17.19
N LEU A 218 -0.05 2.38 18.15
CA LEU A 218 0.18 3.33 19.25
C LEU A 218 1.22 2.81 20.27
N GLN A 219 1.40 1.50 20.37
CA GLN A 219 2.42 0.90 21.22
C GLN A 219 3.76 0.76 20.48
N SER A 220 3.71 0.15 19.29
CA SER A 220 4.89 -0.09 18.46
C SER A 220 4.47 -0.20 16.99
N ILE A 221 5.06 0.65 16.14
CA ILE A 221 4.84 0.58 14.68
C ILE A 221 5.43 -0.71 14.08
N VAL A 222 6.48 -1.26 14.70
CA VAL A 222 7.13 -2.51 14.27
C VAL A 222 6.19 -3.70 14.51
N ASP A 223 5.53 -3.75 15.66
CA ASP A 223 4.56 -4.80 15.99
C ASP A 223 3.33 -4.67 15.08
N ALA A 224 2.82 -3.46 14.88
CA ALA A 224 1.74 -3.21 13.93
C ALA A 224 2.10 -3.69 12.51
N ALA A 225 3.34 -3.48 12.06
CA ALA A 225 3.81 -3.94 10.75
C ALA A 225 3.90 -5.47 10.67
N SER A 226 4.19 -6.16 11.78
CA SER A 226 4.19 -7.61 11.85
C SER A 226 2.77 -8.19 11.75
N TYR A 227 1.79 -7.57 12.41
CA TYR A 227 0.38 -7.99 12.31
C TYR A 227 -0.32 -7.52 11.02
N ALA A 228 0.24 -6.54 10.31
CA ALA A 228 -0.25 -6.12 9.00
C ALA A 228 -0.02 -7.17 7.88
N GLU A 229 0.50 -8.35 8.23
CA GLU A 229 0.57 -9.52 7.33
C GLU A 229 -0.81 -10.02 6.87
N VAL A 230 -1.88 -9.53 7.46
CA VAL A 230 -3.26 -9.65 6.96
C VAL A 230 -3.40 -9.04 5.55
N GLU A 231 -2.50 -8.12 5.17
CA GLU A 231 -2.44 -7.53 3.85
C GLU A 231 -1.63 -8.40 2.88
N PRO A 232 -2.27 -9.10 1.91
CA PRO A 232 -1.58 -10.02 1.01
C PRO A 232 -0.69 -9.32 -0.02
N PHE A 233 -0.78 -7.98 -0.15
CA PHE A 233 -0.03 -7.27 -1.18
C PHE A 233 1.48 -7.31 -0.96
N LYS A 234 1.95 -7.38 0.28
CA LYS A 234 3.38 -7.57 0.56
C LYS A 234 3.89 -8.86 -0.08
N THR A 235 3.13 -9.95 0.05
CA THR A 235 3.47 -11.25 -0.53
C THR A 235 3.35 -11.25 -2.06
N VAL A 236 2.27 -10.67 -2.61
CA VAL A 236 1.95 -10.74 -4.05
C VAL A 236 2.73 -9.70 -4.86
N ILE A 237 2.80 -8.45 -4.36
CA ILE A 237 3.36 -7.33 -5.11
C ILE A 237 4.84 -7.15 -4.77
N SER A 238 5.18 -6.94 -3.48
CA SER A 238 6.55 -6.61 -3.10
C SER A 238 7.48 -7.81 -3.17
N MET A 239 7.07 -8.95 -2.65
CA MET A 239 7.91 -10.16 -2.59
C MET A 239 7.68 -11.16 -3.72
N ARG A 240 6.71 -10.91 -4.63
CA ARG A 240 6.47 -11.74 -5.82
C ARG A 240 6.40 -13.24 -5.51
N PHE A 241 5.69 -13.60 -4.40
CA PHE A 241 5.55 -14.96 -3.87
C PHE A 241 6.86 -15.63 -3.37
N GLN A 242 7.97 -14.89 -3.25
CA GLN A 242 9.23 -15.41 -2.69
C GLN A 242 9.22 -15.27 -1.17
N ARG A 243 8.43 -16.13 -0.51
CA ARG A 243 8.20 -16.09 0.93
C ARG A 243 7.82 -17.48 1.47
N GLU A 244 7.76 -17.61 2.80
CA GLU A 244 7.34 -18.86 3.45
C GLU A 244 5.95 -19.30 2.95
N TRP A 245 5.77 -20.60 2.83
CA TRP A 245 4.63 -21.21 2.14
C TRP A 245 3.26 -20.81 2.68
N HIS A 246 3.15 -20.56 3.99
CA HIS A 246 1.87 -20.20 4.61
C HIS A 246 1.36 -18.82 4.18
N TYR A 247 2.25 -17.82 4.01
CA TYR A 247 1.87 -16.51 3.47
C TYR A 247 1.48 -16.60 1.99
N VAL A 248 2.20 -17.45 1.25
CA VAL A 248 1.90 -17.72 -0.16
C VAL A 248 0.55 -18.42 -0.28
N ALA A 249 0.30 -19.45 0.54
CA ALA A 249 -0.97 -20.17 0.57
C ALA A 249 -2.15 -19.24 0.90
N TYR A 250 -1.99 -18.34 1.88
CA TYR A 250 -2.99 -17.33 2.22
C TYR A 250 -3.28 -16.39 1.04
N ALA A 251 -2.23 -15.86 0.40
CA ALA A 251 -2.38 -14.96 -0.75
C ALA A 251 -3.07 -15.65 -1.94
N VAL A 252 -2.67 -16.89 -2.26
CA VAL A 252 -3.27 -17.71 -3.33
C VAL A 252 -4.73 -18.04 -3.02
N ALA A 253 -5.06 -18.38 -1.76
CA ALA A 253 -6.43 -18.61 -1.35
C ALA A 253 -7.32 -17.37 -1.56
N LEU A 254 -6.84 -16.18 -1.18
CA LEU A 254 -7.57 -14.92 -1.40
C LEU A 254 -7.75 -14.61 -2.90
N ILE A 255 -6.74 -14.89 -3.71
CA ILE A 255 -6.80 -14.74 -5.16
C ILE A 255 -7.83 -15.72 -5.76
N GLY A 256 -7.83 -16.99 -5.29
CA GLY A 256 -8.80 -18.00 -5.70
C GLY A 256 -10.24 -17.59 -5.36
N ILE A 257 -10.46 -17.08 -4.15
CA ILE A 257 -11.78 -16.56 -3.74
C ILE A 257 -12.19 -15.36 -4.61
N ALA A 258 -11.23 -14.49 -4.99
CA ALA A 258 -11.51 -13.34 -5.84
C ALA A 258 -11.94 -13.72 -7.27
N ALA A 259 -11.62 -14.94 -7.73
CA ALA A 259 -12.11 -15.47 -9.00
C ALA A 259 -13.63 -15.78 -8.98
N ILE A 260 -14.16 -16.11 -7.79
CA ILE A 260 -15.57 -16.48 -7.58
C ILE A 260 -16.36 -15.30 -7.01
N ASN A 261 -15.79 -14.59 -6.02
CA ASN A 261 -16.44 -13.44 -5.39
C ASN A 261 -15.67 -12.16 -5.71
N ARG A 262 -16.30 -11.27 -6.45
CA ARG A 262 -15.72 -10.05 -6.96
C ARG A 262 -15.15 -9.17 -5.83
N LYS A 263 -13.83 -8.91 -5.87
CA LYS A 263 -13.14 -8.05 -4.90
C LYS A 263 -13.35 -8.45 -3.43
N PHE A 264 -13.38 -9.75 -3.14
CA PHE A 264 -13.63 -10.29 -1.80
C PHE A 264 -12.76 -9.62 -0.74
N TYR A 265 -11.43 -9.63 -0.93
CA TYR A 265 -10.51 -9.03 0.02
C TYR A 265 -10.78 -7.53 0.24
N CYS A 266 -10.96 -6.78 -0.84
CA CYS A 266 -11.22 -5.33 -0.77
C CYS A 266 -12.54 -4.98 -0.08
N LYS A 267 -13.56 -5.86 -0.19
CA LYS A 267 -14.86 -5.66 0.45
C LYS A 267 -14.79 -5.87 1.96
N TYR A 268 -14.14 -6.95 2.42
CA TYR A 268 -14.33 -7.50 3.76
C TYR A 268 -13.09 -7.46 4.65
N LEU A 269 -11.89 -7.57 4.09
CA LEU A 269 -10.66 -7.77 4.86
C LEU A 269 -9.68 -6.59 4.80
N CYS A 270 -9.77 -5.73 3.76
CA CYS A 270 -8.77 -4.70 3.53
C CYS A 270 -8.82 -3.54 4.55
N PRO A 271 -7.87 -3.44 5.50
CA PRO A 271 -7.85 -2.36 6.49
C PRO A 271 -7.52 -1.01 5.85
N LEU A 272 -6.71 -0.97 4.80
CA LEU A 272 -6.46 0.25 4.03
C LEU A 272 -7.77 0.81 3.43
N GLY A 273 -8.62 -0.08 2.87
CA GLY A 273 -9.92 0.32 2.35
C GLY A 273 -10.85 0.88 3.43
N ALA A 274 -10.75 0.40 4.68
CA ALA A 274 -11.44 0.97 5.82
C ALA A 274 -10.85 2.33 6.20
N ALA A 275 -9.52 2.46 6.28
CA ALA A 275 -8.84 3.71 6.60
C ALA A 275 -9.18 4.84 5.61
N LEU A 276 -9.17 4.56 4.31
CA LEU A 276 -9.53 5.53 3.26
C LEU A 276 -11.03 5.87 3.24
N SER A 277 -11.90 5.05 3.84
CA SER A 277 -13.33 5.36 3.89
C SER A 277 -13.66 6.47 4.88
N ILE A 278 -12.86 6.65 5.92
CA ILE A 278 -13.07 7.67 6.95
C ILE A 278 -12.93 9.08 6.36
N PRO A 279 -11.78 9.50 5.81
CA PRO A 279 -11.64 10.81 5.18
C PRO A 279 -12.48 10.92 3.89
N GLY A 280 -12.71 9.84 3.17
CA GLY A 280 -13.57 9.83 1.98
C GLY A 280 -15.05 10.12 2.27
N ARG A 281 -15.47 10.15 3.54
CA ARG A 281 -16.80 10.58 3.95
C ARG A 281 -16.93 12.11 3.94
N PHE A 282 -15.83 12.84 4.17
CA PHE A 282 -15.77 14.29 4.18
C PHE A 282 -15.48 14.85 2.78
N ARG A 283 -16.38 14.61 1.81
CA ARG A 283 -16.19 15.11 0.45
C ARG A 283 -16.40 16.61 0.42
N LEU A 284 -15.45 17.34 -0.19
CA LEU A 284 -15.53 18.78 -0.35
C LEU A 284 -16.56 19.20 -1.40
N PHE A 285 -16.80 18.35 -2.41
CA PHE A 285 -17.67 18.66 -3.55
C PHE A 285 -18.74 17.57 -3.76
N GLU A 286 -19.85 17.64 -3.04
CA GLU A 286 -20.99 16.71 -3.24
C GLU A 286 -21.68 16.89 -4.59
N TRP A 287 -21.55 18.07 -5.21
CA TRP A 287 -22.24 18.38 -6.47
C TRP A 287 -21.67 17.68 -7.69
N TRP A 288 -20.43 17.21 -7.67
CA TRP A 288 -19.78 16.54 -8.81
C TRP A 288 -20.28 15.11 -9.04
N LEU A 289 -20.60 14.38 -8.00
CA LEU A 289 -21.09 13.00 -8.02
C LEU A 289 -22.53 12.93 -7.55
N ARG A 290 -23.40 13.80 -8.08
CA ARG A 290 -24.82 13.72 -7.79
C ARG A 290 -25.45 12.56 -8.54
N ARG A 291 -26.13 11.70 -7.80
CA ARG A 291 -27.10 10.78 -8.36
C ARG A 291 -28.18 11.58 -9.08
N ARG A 292 -28.47 11.22 -10.34
CA ARG A 292 -29.64 11.76 -11.04
C ARG A 292 -30.89 11.32 -10.30
N LYS A 293 -31.88 12.22 -10.15
CA LYS A 293 -33.15 11.93 -9.48
C LYS A 293 -33.91 10.75 -10.14
N GLU A 294 -33.63 10.51 -11.42
CA GLU A 294 -34.16 9.44 -12.23
C GLU A 294 -33.56 8.05 -11.93
N CYS A 295 -32.40 8.01 -11.24
CA CYS A 295 -31.75 6.78 -10.83
C CYS A 295 -32.41 6.26 -9.57
N GLY A 296 -33.26 5.26 -9.69
CA GLY A 296 -33.99 4.63 -8.61
C GLY A 296 -34.86 3.54 -9.18
N LYS A 297 -36.05 3.32 -8.63
CA LYS A 297 -37.02 2.43 -9.23
C LYS A 297 -37.56 3.06 -10.54
N PRO A 298 -37.54 2.38 -11.71
CA PRO A 298 -37.24 0.95 -11.88
C PRO A 298 -35.79 0.60 -12.28
N CYS A 299 -34.92 1.57 -12.57
CA CYS A 299 -33.55 1.31 -13.07
C CYS A 299 -32.57 0.95 -11.94
N GLN A 300 -32.11 -0.29 -11.86
CA GLN A 300 -31.15 -0.78 -10.88
C GLN A 300 -29.80 -1.20 -11.52
N VAL A 301 -29.51 -0.81 -12.76
CA VAL A 301 -28.32 -1.23 -13.51
C VAL A 301 -27.03 -0.88 -12.74
N CYS A 302 -26.95 0.33 -12.15
CA CYS A 302 -25.78 0.73 -11.39
C CYS A 302 -25.57 -0.09 -10.09
N ALA A 303 -26.68 -0.51 -9.44
CA ALA A 303 -26.61 -1.34 -8.25
C ALA A 303 -26.09 -2.75 -8.60
N HIS A 304 -26.58 -3.34 -9.67
CA HIS A 304 -26.14 -4.66 -10.14
C HIS A 304 -24.70 -4.67 -10.68
N GLN A 305 -24.27 -3.60 -11.33
CA GLN A 305 -22.92 -3.49 -11.86
C GLN A 305 -21.87 -3.02 -10.82
N CYS A 306 -22.30 -2.58 -9.64
CA CYS A 306 -21.40 -2.09 -8.61
C CYS A 306 -20.51 -3.20 -8.05
N SER A 307 -19.20 -3.11 -8.31
CA SER A 307 -18.22 -4.14 -7.88
C SER A 307 -18.11 -4.34 -6.37
N VAL A 308 -18.53 -3.35 -5.59
CA VAL A 308 -18.43 -3.34 -4.13
C VAL A 308 -19.79 -3.25 -3.43
N ARG A 309 -20.90 -3.36 -4.20
CA ARG A 309 -22.28 -3.25 -3.67
C ARG A 309 -22.53 -1.99 -2.81
N ALA A 310 -21.90 -0.89 -3.18
CA ALA A 310 -22.07 0.38 -2.46
C ALA A 310 -23.42 1.07 -2.78
N ILE A 311 -24.18 0.58 -3.76
CA ILE A 311 -25.45 1.16 -4.17
C ILE A 311 -26.57 0.24 -3.72
N ARG A 312 -27.43 0.73 -2.83
CA ARG A 312 -28.61 -0.01 -2.37
C ARG A 312 -29.69 -0.06 -3.46
N PRO A 313 -30.62 -1.04 -3.42
CA PRO A 313 -31.75 -1.08 -4.34
C PRO A 313 -32.63 0.17 -4.29
N THR A 314 -32.66 0.87 -3.16
CA THR A 314 -33.27 2.20 -2.99
C THR A 314 -32.55 3.30 -3.77
N GLY A 315 -31.35 3.00 -4.27
CA GLY A 315 -30.46 3.89 -4.98
C GLY A 315 -29.62 4.78 -4.08
N GLU A 316 -29.63 4.60 -2.79
CA GLU A 316 -28.70 5.26 -1.86
C GLU A 316 -27.29 4.72 -2.03
N ILE A 317 -26.31 5.62 -2.04
CA ILE A 317 -24.89 5.23 -2.09
C ILE A 317 -24.38 5.08 -0.67
N ASN A 318 -24.07 3.87 -0.28
CA ASN A 318 -23.42 3.58 0.99
C ASN A 318 -21.92 3.89 0.88
N ALA A 319 -21.41 4.77 1.73
CA ALA A 319 -20.00 5.14 1.75
C ALA A 319 -19.09 4.08 2.42
N ASN A 320 -19.69 3.00 2.96
CA ASN A 320 -18.97 1.93 3.69
C ASN A 320 -18.24 0.96 2.77
#